data_aaf392dbfb6bfb317323cf5ad55cfc59
#
_entry.id   aaf392dbfb6bfb317323cf5ad55cfc59
#
_cell.length_a   1.000
_cell.length_b   1.000
_cell.length_c   1.000
_cell.angle_alpha   90.00
_cell.angle_beta   90.00
_cell.angle_gamma   90.00
#
_symmetry.space_group_name_H-M   'P 1'
#
loop_
_entity.id
_entity.type
_entity.pdbx_description
1 polymer ?
#
loop_
_entity_poly.entity_id
_entity_poly.type
_entity_poly.pdbx_seq_one_letter_code
_entity_poly.pdbx_strand_id
1 'polypeptide(L)'
;KSRVCCEIPSNSASSSPSFITRLRRMDFQVSARKWRPQKFSELIGQEHIVRTLSNAIELERVSHAFLFSGTRGVGKTTTARIIARVLNCEKGPTIDPCGVCTFCTEITAGNCIDVQEIDGASNNGVQEVRDLIDNVQYAPSAARYKVYIIDGVFKLSKSAFNALLKTLEEPP
;
A
#
# COMPACT_ATOMS: atom_id res chain seq x y z
N LYS A 1 -2.36 -25.59 -21.53
CA LYS A 1 -2.80 -25.43 -22.93
C LYS A 1 -4.30 -25.27 -22.93
N SER A 2 -4.81 -24.09 -23.14
CA SER A 2 -6.16 -23.82 -23.67
C SER A 2 -6.18 -22.37 -24.13
N ARG A 3 -6.08 -22.17 -25.43
CA ARG A 3 -6.30 -20.89 -26.10
C ARG A 3 -7.80 -20.75 -26.31
N VAL A 4 -8.37 -19.60 -25.96
CA VAL A 4 -9.70 -19.18 -26.41
C VAL A 4 -9.49 -17.95 -27.30
N CYS A 5 -9.71 -18.12 -28.60
CA CYS A 5 -9.84 -17.04 -29.57
C CYS A 5 -11.29 -16.54 -29.54
N CYS A 6 -11.49 -15.24 -29.38
CA CYS A 6 -12.73 -14.57 -29.71
C CYS A 6 -12.52 -13.70 -30.94
N GLU A 7 -13.17 -14.06 -32.02
CA GLU A 7 -13.24 -13.30 -33.27
C GLU A 7 -14.12 -12.05 -33.08
N ILE A 8 -13.65 -10.94 -33.65
CA ILE A 8 -14.41 -9.67 -33.72
C ILE A 8 -15.07 -9.64 -35.11
N PRO A 9 -16.39 -9.48 -35.22
CA PRO A 9 -17.01 -9.25 -36.52
C PRO A 9 -16.77 -7.83 -37.00
N SER A 10 -16.28 -7.72 -38.23
CA SER A 10 -16.21 -6.49 -39.00
C SER A 10 -17.62 -5.98 -39.35
N ASN A 11 -17.93 -4.76 -38.98
CA ASN A 11 -19.10 -4.08 -39.51
C ASN A 11 -18.73 -2.68 -39.99
N SER A 12 -18.76 -2.52 -41.28
CA SER A 12 -18.62 -1.27 -42.00
C SER A 12 -19.94 -0.49 -41.96
N ALA A 13 -19.92 0.68 -41.33
CA ALA A 13 -20.96 1.69 -41.59
C ALA A 13 -20.38 3.09 -41.41
N SER A 14 -20.37 3.80 -42.51
CA SER A 14 -20.10 5.23 -42.69
C SER A 14 -21.13 6.07 -41.94
N SER A 15 -20.68 6.95 -41.03
CA SER A 15 -21.45 8.15 -40.67
C SER A 15 -20.53 9.18 -39.97
N SER A 16 -20.56 10.36 -40.55
CA SER A 16 -20.18 11.72 -40.14
C SER A 16 -19.50 11.96 -38.77
N PRO A 17 -18.51 12.85 -38.68
CA PRO A 17 -17.84 13.17 -37.44
C PRO A 17 -18.74 14.02 -36.55
N SER A 18 -19.37 13.41 -35.56
CA SER A 18 -19.92 14.15 -34.43
C SER A 18 -18.75 14.69 -33.59
N PHE A 19 -18.66 15.99 -33.47
CA PHE A 19 -17.77 16.74 -32.60
C PHE A 19 -18.11 16.41 -31.13
N ILE A 20 -17.73 15.25 -30.68
CA ILE A 20 -17.71 14.95 -29.23
C ILE A 20 -16.42 15.55 -28.70
N THR A 21 -16.51 16.75 -28.16
CA THR A 21 -15.49 17.37 -27.33
C THR A 21 -15.06 16.33 -26.29
N ARG A 22 -13.88 15.76 -26.50
CA ARG A 22 -13.20 14.91 -25.53
C ARG A 22 -12.90 15.77 -24.31
N LEU A 23 -13.83 15.86 -23.37
CA LEU A 23 -13.55 16.37 -22.04
C LEU A 23 -12.41 15.51 -21.50
N ARG A 24 -11.19 16.04 -21.53
CA ARG A 24 -10.09 15.51 -20.74
C ARG A 24 -10.65 15.42 -19.33
N ARG A 25 -10.87 14.19 -18.82
CA ARG A 25 -11.03 13.99 -17.38
C ARG A 25 -9.80 14.63 -16.75
N MET A 26 -9.98 15.81 -16.21
CA MET A 26 -9.00 16.37 -15.30
C MET A 26 -9.07 15.45 -14.08
N ASP A 27 -8.10 14.58 -13.92
CA ASP A 27 -7.92 13.80 -12.71
C ASP A 27 -7.67 14.78 -11.57
N PHE A 28 -8.77 15.22 -10.95
CA PHE A 28 -8.71 16.11 -9.80
C PHE A 28 -8.17 15.31 -8.62
N GLN A 29 -6.87 15.38 -8.43
CA GLN A 29 -6.19 14.80 -7.28
C GLN A 29 -6.19 15.82 -6.14
N VAL A 30 -6.75 15.44 -5.00
CA VAL A 30 -6.71 16.25 -3.78
C VAL A 30 -5.25 16.58 -3.44
N SER A 31 -4.95 17.86 -3.16
CA SER A 31 -3.59 18.34 -2.90
C SER A 31 -2.83 17.51 -1.86
N ALA A 32 -3.51 17.08 -0.80
CA ALA A 32 -2.93 16.22 0.23
C ALA A 32 -2.45 14.85 -0.30
N ARG A 33 -3.01 14.36 -1.40
CA ARG A 33 -2.58 13.11 -2.05
C ARG A 33 -1.45 13.39 -3.04
N LYS A 34 -1.52 14.50 -3.77
CA LYS A 34 -0.52 14.91 -4.76
C LYS A 34 0.84 15.22 -4.12
N TRP A 35 0.83 15.89 -2.97
CA TRP A 35 2.03 16.33 -2.25
C TRP A 35 2.42 15.41 -1.08
N ARG A 36 1.94 14.16 -1.09
CA ARG A 36 2.30 13.19 -0.05
C ARG A 36 3.78 12.82 -0.18
N PRO A 37 4.58 12.94 0.91
CA PRO A 37 5.98 12.53 0.93
C PRO A 37 6.17 11.11 0.38
N GLN A 38 7.20 10.95 -0.44
CA GLN A 38 7.51 9.69 -1.10
C GLN A 38 8.78 9.03 -0.56
N LYS A 39 9.61 9.80 0.16
CA LYS A 39 10.87 9.37 0.76
C LYS A 39 10.95 9.81 2.20
N PHE A 40 11.81 9.15 2.98
CA PHE A 40 12.06 9.55 4.37
C PHE A 40 12.63 10.97 4.49
N SER A 41 13.44 11.41 3.54
CA SER A 41 14.02 12.77 3.50
C SER A 41 12.98 13.87 3.35
N GLU A 42 11.79 13.56 2.88
CA GLU A 42 10.69 14.51 2.71
C GLU A 42 9.80 14.62 3.95
N LEU A 43 10.02 13.77 4.98
CA LEU A 43 9.26 13.80 6.23
C LEU A 43 9.80 14.90 7.15
N ILE A 44 9.01 15.93 7.36
CA ILE A 44 9.36 17.08 8.21
C ILE A 44 8.89 16.81 9.64
N GLY A 45 9.76 17.11 10.63
CA GLY A 45 9.40 17.06 12.05
C GLY A 45 9.34 15.65 12.66
N GLN A 46 9.81 14.60 11.92
CA GLN A 46 9.83 13.20 12.38
C GLN A 46 11.24 12.61 12.34
N GLU A 47 12.28 13.41 12.56
CA GLU A 47 13.68 13.01 12.40
C GLU A 47 14.07 11.81 13.26
N HIS A 48 13.56 11.73 14.49
CA HIS A 48 13.83 10.61 15.40
C HIS A 48 13.24 9.28 14.89
N ILE A 49 12.03 9.31 14.30
CA ILE A 49 11.38 8.14 13.70
C ILE A 49 12.15 7.73 12.45
N VAL A 50 12.45 8.68 11.57
CA VAL A 50 13.22 8.46 10.35
C VAL A 50 14.55 7.81 10.68
N ARG A 51 15.30 8.37 11.63
CA ARG A 51 16.61 7.82 12.05
C ARG A 51 16.49 6.39 12.58
N THR A 52 15.49 6.11 13.41
CA THR A 52 15.27 4.77 13.98
C THR A 52 14.94 3.75 12.89
N LEU A 53 14.05 4.10 11.96
CA LEU A 53 13.68 3.23 10.84
C LEU A 53 14.83 3.03 9.87
N SER A 54 15.58 4.09 9.56
CA SER A 54 16.76 4.00 8.69
C SER A 54 17.81 3.06 9.26
N ASN A 55 18.13 3.20 10.53
CA ASN A 55 19.08 2.30 11.21
C ASN A 55 18.59 0.84 11.21
N ALA A 56 17.29 0.60 11.42
CA ALA A 56 16.73 -0.76 11.39
C ALA A 56 16.84 -1.40 10.00
N ILE A 57 16.65 -0.60 8.95
CA ILE A 57 16.74 -1.05 7.56
C ILE A 57 18.20 -1.33 7.19
N GLU A 58 19.13 -0.43 7.53
CA GLU A 58 20.57 -0.58 7.24
C GLU A 58 21.19 -1.80 7.95
N LEU A 59 20.71 -2.09 9.16
CA LEU A 59 21.16 -3.23 9.95
C LEU A 59 20.42 -4.54 9.59
N GLU A 60 19.53 -4.50 8.58
CA GLU A 60 18.66 -5.63 8.21
C GLU A 60 17.83 -6.20 9.37
N ARG A 61 17.54 -5.36 10.37
CA ARG A 61 16.77 -5.71 11.59
C ARG A 61 15.38 -5.06 11.56
N VAL A 62 14.67 -5.30 10.46
CA VAL A 62 13.31 -4.79 10.30
C VAL A 62 12.35 -5.66 11.13
N SER A 63 11.60 -5.02 12.03
CA SER A 63 10.57 -5.74 12.81
C SER A 63 9.44 -6.22 11.88
N HIS A 64 8.84 -7.35 12.24
CA HIS A 64 7.65 -7.87 11.52
C HIS A 64 6.42 -6.98 11.70
N ALA A 65 6.37 -6.14 12.74
CA ALA A 65 5.27 -5.21 13.00
C ALA A 65 5.75 -3.86 13.49
N PHE A 66 5.06 -2.80 13.07
CA PHE A 66 5.25 -1.42 13.51
C PHE A 66 3.92 -0.81 13.94
N LEU A 67 3.90 -0.21 15.12
CA LEU A 67 2.73 0.55 15.59
C LEU A 67 3.04 2.05 15.58
N PHE A 68 2.34 2.79 14.71
CA PHE A 68 2.43 4.24 14.63
C PHE A 68 1.30 4.89 15.42
N SER A 69 1.63 5.63 16.48
CA SER A 69 0.68 6.39 17.29
C SER A 69 0.93 7.90 17.16
N GLY A 70 -0.09 8.69 17.39
CA GLY A 70 0.00 10.15 17.34
C GLY A 70 -1.25 10.80 16.78
N THR A 71 -1.30 12.13 16.77
CA THR A 71 -2.43 12.94 16.32
C THR A 71 -2.72 12.73 14.82
N ARG A 72 -3.92 13.12 14.39
CA ARG A 72 -4.29 13.08 12.97
C ARG A 72 -3.39 14.05 12.18
N GLY A 73 -2.96 13.65 10.98
CA GLY A 73 -2.15 14.49 10.10
C GLY A 73 -0.64 14.41 10.32
N VAL A 74 -0.14 13.72 11.36
CA VAL A 74 1.28 13.63 11.67
C VAL A 74 2.09 12.75 10.68
N GLY A 75 1.43 12.10 9.72
CA GLY A 75 2.09 11.33 8.67
C GLY A 75 2.18 9.82 8.88
N LYS A 76 1.43 9.23 9.85
CA LYS A 76 1.47 7.78 10.16
C LYS A 76 1.33 6.89 8.92
N THR A 77 0.24 7.06 8.17
CA THR A 77 -0.03 6.27 6.95
C THR A 77 1.00 6.55 5.85
N THR A 78 1.50 7.79 5.78
CA THR A 78 2.57 8.17 4.84
C THR A 78 3.86 7.41 5.17
N THR A 79 4.27 7.40 6.44
CA THR A 79 5.46 6.66 6.90
C THR A 79 5.33 5.16 6.62
N ALA A 80 4.16 4.56 6.89
CA ALA A 80 3.90 3.16 6.59
C ALA A 80 4.06 2.84 5.09
N ARG A 81 3.55 3.68 4.20
CA ARG A 81 3.73 3.51 2.75
C ARG A 81 5.18 3.68 2.30
N ILE A 82 5.94 4.61 2.91
CA ILE A 82 7.37 4.77 2.62
C ILE A 82 8.12 3.49 3.02
N ILE A 83 7.82 2.89 4.18
CA ILE A 83 8.41 1.62 4.61
C ILE A 83 8.09 0.52 3.60
N ALA A 84 6.84 0.38 3.16
CA ALA A 84 6.45 -0.61 2.17
C ALA A 84 7.27 -0.48 0.87
N ARG A 85 7.54 0.77 0.41
CA ARG A 85 8.39 1.04 -0.76
C ARG A 85 9.85 0.73 -0.52
N VAL A 86 10.37 1.09 0.65
CA VAL A 86 11.76 0.82 1.07
C VAL A 86 12.04 -0.68 1.06
N LEU A 87 11.12 -1.48 1.59
CA LEU A 87 11.24 -2.94 1.67
C LEU A 87 11.12 -3.62 0.31
N ASN A 88 10.23 -3.13 -0.57
CA ASN A 88 9.88 -3.77 -1.83
C ASN A 88 10.51 -3.13 -3.07
N CYS A 89 11.35 -2.11 -2.93
CA CYS A 89 12.06 -1.53 -4.06
C CYS A 89 12.95 -2.57 -4.75
N GLU A 90 12.98 -2.59 -6.09
CA GLU A 90 13.83 -3.51 -6.87
C GLU A 90 15.32 -3.39 -6.53
N LYS A 91 15.77 -2.20 -6.11
CA LYS A 91 17.16 -1.97 -5.66
C LYS A 91 17.49 -2.62 -4.31
N GLY A 92 16.55 -3.34 -3.71
CA GLY A 92 16.69 -4.00 -2.40
C GLY A 92 16.11 -3.14 -1.27
N PRO A 93 16.06 -3.64 -0.03
CA PRO A 93 15.77 -2.81 1.12
C PRO A 93 16.74 -1.63 1.13
N THR A 94 16.21 -0.41 0.96
CA THR A 94 17.02 0.80 0.84
C THR A 94 16.27 1.98 1.43
N ILE A 95 16.98 2.84 2.16
CA ILE A 95 16.42 4.04 2.76
C ILE A 95 15.89 5.01 1.68
N ASP A 96 16.49 5.00 0.49
CA ASP A 96 16.10 5.84 -0.64
C ASP A 96 15.51 5.00 -1.78
N PRO A 97 14.21 4.70 -1.74
CA PRO A 97 13.55 3.94 -2.80
C PRO A 97 13.60 4.69 -4.12
N CYS A 98 13.83 3.98 -5.23
CA CYS A 98 14.07 4.59 -6.54
C CYS A 98 12.88 5.41 -7.09
N GLY A 99 11.66 5.12 -6.66
CA GLY A 99 10.44 5.83 -7.06
C GLY A 99 9.92 5.51 -8.47
N VAL A 100 10.69 4.78 -9.29
CA VAL A 100 10.39 4.54 -10.71
C VAL A 100 10.16 3.07 -11.06
N CYS A 101 10.60 2.12 -10.24
CA CYS A 101 10.35 0.70 -10.48
C CYS A 101 8.87 0.34 -10.29
N THR A 102 8.48 -0.81 -10.80
CA THR A 102 7.10 -1.31 -10.78
C THR A 102 6.51 -1.25 -9.38
N PHE A 103 7.19 -1.81 -8.38
CA PHE A 103 6.73 -1.79 -6.99
C PHE A 103 6.58 -0.37 -6.42
N CYS A 104 7.56 0.51 -6.65
CA CYS A 104 7.48 1.88 -6.17
C CYS A 104 6.28 2.65 -6.76
N THR A 105 6.00 2.46 -8.04
CA THR A 105 4.87 3.12 -8.72
C THR A 105 3.53 2.55 -8.29
N GLU A 106 3.40 1.22 -8.20
CA GLU A 106 2.18 0.54 -7.76
C GLU A 106 1.83 0.85 -6.30
N ILE A 107 2.82 0.83 -5.39
CA ILE A 107 2.60 1.19 -3.98
C ILE A 107 2.16 2.66 -3.86
N THR A 108 2.73 3.55 -4.66
CA THR A 108 2.32 4.96 -4.69
C THR A 108 0.88 5.13 -5.20
N ALA A 109 0.50 4.36 -6.21
CA ALA A 109 -0.86 4.33 -6.75
C ALA A 109 -1.86 3.62 -5.82
N GLY A 110 -1.38 2.74 -4.91
CA GLY A 110 -2.22 1.91 -4.04
C GLY A 110 -2.78 0.67 -4.73
N ASN A 111 -2.12 0.19 -5.78
CA ASN A 111 -2.57 -0.94 -6.60
C ASN A 111 -1.66 -2.18 -6.46
N CYS A 112 -0.67 -2.15 -5.57
CA CYS A 112 0.23 -3.28 -5.35
C CYS A 112 -0.50 -4.42 -4.63
N ILE A 113 -0.48 -5.62 -5.21
CA ILE A 113 -1.16 -6.82 -4.65
C ILE A 113 -0.54 -7.21 -3.30
N ASP A 114 0.79 -7.12 -3.19
CA ASP A 114 1.53 -7.51 -1.99
C ASP A 114 1.59 -6.42 -0.92
N VAL A 115 1.06 -5.21 -1.20
CA VAL A 115 0.96 -4.11 -0.24
C VAL A 115 -0.49 -3.66 -0.12
N GLN A 116 -1.18 -4.14 0.90
CA GLN A 116 -2.60 -3.88 1.11
C GLN A 116 -2.80 -2.82 2.20
N GLU A 117 -3.61 -1.82 1.90
CA GLU A 117 -4.02 -0.79 2.85
C GLU A 117 -5.49 -1.02 3.24
N ILE A 118 -5.72 -1.22 4.54
CA ILE A 118 -7.01 -1.57 5.10
C ILE A 118 -7.43 -0.45 6.05
N ASP A 119 -8.61 0.13 5.82
CA ASP A 119 -9.23 1.05 6.77
C ASP A 119 -9.99 0.28 7.84
N GLY A 120 -9.51 0.32 9.07
CA GLY A 120 -10.16 -0.31 10.22
C GLY A 120 -11.54 0.25 10.56
N ALA A 121 -11.96 1.38 9.96
CA ALA A 121 -13.32 1.87 10.12
C ALA A 121 -14.31 1.13 9.22
N SER A 122 -13.89 0.79 8.02
CA SER A 122 -14.71 0.08 7.03
C SER A 122 -14.66 -1.45 7.23
N ASN A 123 -13.55 -1.95 7.81
CA ASN A 123 -13.30 -3.39 8.02
C ASN A 123 -13.13 -3.67 9.53
N ASN A 124 -14.14 -3.35 10.33
CA ASN A 124 -14.07 -3.44 11.79
C ASN A 124 -14.55 -4.79 12.35
N GLY A 125 -15.09 -5.66 11.52
CA GLY A 125 -15.60 -6.97 11.91
C GLY A 125 -14.50 -7.99 12.19
N VAL A 126 -14.88 -9.04 12.91
CA VAL A 126 -13.96 -10.15 13.24
C VAL A 126 -13.63 -10.99 12.01
N GLN A 127 -14.60 -11.14 11.10
CA GLN A 127 -14.43 -11.98 9.92
C GLN A 127 -13.42 -11.38 8.95
N GLU A 128 -13.50 -10.07 8.69
CA GLU A 128 -12.59 -9.37 7.80
C GLU A 128 -11.13 -9.44 8.33
N VAL A 129 -10.96 -9.34 9.65
CA VAL A 129 -9.63 -9.48 10.26
C VAL A 129 -9.14 -10.93 10.22
N ARG A 130 -10.01 -11.94 10.35
CA ARG A 130 -9.63 -13.36 10.19
C ARG A 130 -9.19 -13.65 8.76
N ASP A 131 -9.96 -13.20 7.78
CA ASP A 131 -9.62 -13.36 6.36
C ASP A 131 -8.26 -12.71 6.03
N LEU A 132 -7.96 -11.58 6.69
CA LEU A 132 -6.65 -10.95 6.60
C LEU A 132 -5.56 -11.82 7.21
N ILE A 133 -5.76 -12.35 8.42
CA ILE A 133 -4.80 -13.22 9.12
C ILE A 133 -4.53 -14.49 8.30
N ASP A 134 -5.56 -15.10 7.75
CA ASP A 134 -5.42 -16.27 6.88
C ASP A 134 -4.59 -15.94 5.63
N ASN A 135 -4.76 -14.74 5.08
CA ASN A 135 -3.97 -14.28 3.94
C ASN A 135 -2.50 -13.96 4.29
N VAL A 136 -2.19 -13.60 5.55
CA VAL A 136 -0.80 -13.31 5.99
C VAL A 136 0.09 -14.55 5.87
N GLN A 137 -0.46 -15.76 6.03
CA GLN A 137 0.28 -17.01 5.98
C GLN A 137 0.85 -17.35 4.59
N TYR A 138 0.32 -16.74 3.54
CA TYR A 138 0.78 -16.98 2.17
C TYR A 138 1.95 -16.08 1.81
N ALA A 139 2.93 -16.63 1.11
CA ALA A 139 4.06 -15.88 0.58
C ALA A 139 3.61 -14.73 -0.35
N PRO A 140 4.40 -13.67 -0.49
CA PRO A 140 4.12 -12.61 -1.45
C PRO A 140 4.10 -13.16 -2.88
N SER A 141 3.28 -12.56 -3.75
CA SER A 141 3.10 -13.01 -5.14
C SER A 141 4.25 -12.61 -6.05
N ALA A 142 4.78 -11.41 -5.89
CA ALA A 142 5.83 -10.86 -6.75
C ALA A 142 6.82 -9.98 -5.97
N ALA A 143 6.39 -9.33 -4.90
CA ALA A 143 7.21 -8.46 -4.07
C ALA A 143 8.15 -9.26 -3.16
N ARG A 144 9.10 -8.58 -2.53
CA ARG A 144 10.02 -9.20 -1.56
C ARG A 144 9.34 -9.45 -0.22
N TYR A 145 8.48 -8.52 0.20
CA TYR A 145 7.73 -8.58 1.45
C TYR A 145 6.25 -8.32 1.19
N LYS A 146 5.41 -9.09 1.86
CA LYS A 146 3.98 -8.82 1.93
C LYS A 146 3.72 -7.85 3.07
N VAL A 147 3.10 -6.72 2.80
CA VAL A 147 2.92 -5.62 3.76
C VAL A 147 1.44 -5.31 3.91
N TYR A 148 0.98 -5.27 5.15
CA TYR A 148 -0.37 -4.83 5.49
C TYR A 148 -0.32 -3.52 6.26
N ILE A 149 -1.00 -2.50 5.76
CA ILE A 149 -1.12 -1.20 6.42
C ILE A 149 -2.55 -1.09 6.94
N ILE A 150 -2.72 -1.16 8.26
CA ILE A 150 -4.03 -1.07 8.91
C ILE A 150 -4.16 0.34 9.48
N ASP A 151 -4.97 1.18 8.83
CA ASP A 151 -5.26 2.53 9.33
C ASP A 151 -6.46 2.50 10.28
N GLY A 152 -6.34 3.18 11.41
CA GLY A 152 -7.43 3.27 12.39
C GLY A 152 -7.67 1.99 13.20
N VAL A 153 -6.64 1.26 13.60
CA VAL A 153 -6.70 0.02 14.40
C VAL A 153 -7.61 0.15 15.65
N PHE A 154 -7.67 1.33 16.25
CA PHE A 154 -8.53 1.61 17.41
C PHE A 154 -10.04 1.54 17.12
N LYS A 155 -10.44 1.50 15.85
CA LYS A 155 -11.84 1.36 15.42
C LYS A 155 -12.28 -0.09 15.28
N LEU A 156 -11.33 -1.03 15.31
CA LEU A 156 -11.62 -2.47 15.28
C LEU A 156 -12.43 -2.90 16.50
N SER A 157 -13.31 -3.88 16.34
CA SER A 157 -13.99 -4.51 17.46
C SER A 157 -12.96 -5.17 18.40
N LYS A 158 -13.27 -5.30 19.68
CA LYS A 158 -12.37 -5.93 20.68
C LYS A 158 -11.95 -7.35 20.25
N SER A 159 -12.87 -8.10 19.69
CA SER A 159 -12.60 -9.47 19.22
C SER A 159 -11.71 -9.50 17.98
N ALA A 160 -11.88 -8.57 17.03
CA ALA A 160 -11.02 -8.41 15.88
C ALA A 160 -9.60 -7.99 16.29
N PHE A 161 -9.50 -7.02 17.20
CA PHE A 161 -8.23 -6.56 17.73
C PHE A 161 -7.46 -7.69 18.45
N ASN A 162 -8.15 -8.48 19.31
CA ASN A 162 -7.53 -9.61 19.98
C ASN A 162 -7.06 -10.72 19.03
N ALA A 163 -7.78 -10.94 17.92
CA ALA A 163 -7.32 -11.87 16.89
C ALA A 163 -6.05 -11.38 16.21
N LEU A 164 -5.97 -10.08 15.91
CA LEU A 164 -4.79 -9.47 15.32
C LEU A 164 -3.58 -9.53 16.25
N LEU A 165 -3.77 -9.28 17.56
CA LEU A 165 -2.66 -9.32 18.55
C LEU A 165 -1.96 -10.68 18.56
N LYS A 166 -2.69 -11.80 18.49
CA LYS A 166 -2.07 -13.13 18.43
C LYS A 166 -1.10 -13.28 17.26
N THR A 167 -1.50 -12.79 16.07
CA THR A 167 -0.66 -12.84 14.88
C THR A 167 0.55 -11.88 14.96
N LEU A 168 0.41 -10.80 15.74
CA LEU A 168 1.52 -9.87 15.98
C LEU A 168 2.53 -10.44 17.01
N GLU A 169 2.08 -11.25 17.97
CA GLU A 169 2.93 -11.90 18.95
C GLU A 169 3.65 -13.12 18.35
N GLU A 170 2.94 -13.89 17.56
CA GLU A 170 3.43 -15.11 16.90
C GLU A 170 3.26 -14.99 15.38
N PRO A 171 4.19 -14.32 14.69
CA PRO A 171 4.12 -14.20 13.24
C PRO A 171 4.31 -15.58 12.57
N PRO A 172 3.59 -15.85 11.48
CA PRO A 172 3.68 -17.10 10.73
C PRO A 172 5.03 -17.26 9.99
#